data_60b6790674990c4c20789a81cf0437c9
#
_entry.id   60b6790674990c4c20789a81cf0437c9
#
_cell.length_a   1.000
_cell.length_b   1.000
_cell.length_c   1.000
_cell.angle_alpha   90.00
_cell.angle_beta   90.00
_cell.angle_gamma   90.00
#
_symmetry.space_group_name_H-M   'P 1'
#
loop_
_entity.id
_entity.type
_entity.pdbx_description
1 polymer ?
#
loop_
_entity_poly.entity_id
_entity_poly.type
_entity_poly.pdbx_seq_one_letter_code
_entity_poly.pdbx_strand_id
1 'polypeptide(L)'
;MKYTTTVADYLTWRGDIPFSVDPFNEVDNLVLCIISYINFRRFPELLTRNPREAVSLRDICQKLTQEDEQLGLSQLSYIPVAQQAAQTERFAGTRMFAFEDRSDQETQFAAVTFLLPDKSVFVAFRGTDTSLVGWKEDFNMSYLEAVPAQVRAAEYTAEIMRLCRFHKVRIGG
;
A
#
# COMPACT_ATOMS: atom_id res chain seq x y z
N MET A 1 -11.72 17.76 -26.42
CA MET A 1 -10.70 17.59 -25.37
C MET A 1 -11.22 16.50 -24.42
N LYS A 2 -10.58 15.31 -24.35
CA LYS A 2 -10.98 14.27 -23.40
C LYS A 2 -10.38 14.64 -22.05
N TYR A 3 -11.19 15.05 -21.10
CA TYR A 3 -10.74 15.23 -19.71
C TYR A 3 -10.50 13.82 -19.13
N THR A 4 -9.26 13.54 -18.77
CA THR A 4 -8.91 12.31 -18.06
C THR A 4 -8.76 12.66 -16.60
N THR A 5 -9.69 12.22 -15.76
CA THR A 5 -9.63 12.40 -14.31
C THR A 5 -8.54 11.48 -13.74
N THR A 6 -7.71 12.01 -12.86
CA THR A 6 -6.60 11.31 -12.23
C THR A 6 -6.84 11.10 -10.73
N VAL A 7 -6.02 10.26 -10.10
CA VAL A 7 -6.03 10.10 -8.63
C VAL A 7 -5.69 11.41 -7.91
N ALA A 8 -4.81 12.24 -8.50
CA ALA A 8 -4.49 13.56 -7.97
C ALA A 8 -5.69 14.50 -7.98
N ASP A 9 -6.53 14.44 -9.02
CA ASP A 9 -7.78 15.22 -9.07
C ASP A 9 -8.75 14.76 -7.98
N TYR A 10 -8.86 13.44 -7.74
CA TYR A 10 -9.67 12.91 -6.65
C TYR A 10 -9.21 13.45 -5.30
N LEU A 11 -7.90 13.39 -5.01
CA LEU A 11 -7.33 13.91 -3.76
C LEU A 11 -7.58 15.43 -3.61
N THR A 12 -7.59 16.17 -4.71
CA THR A 12 -7.91 17.61 -4.70
C THR A 12 -9.38 17.88 -4.39
N TRP A 13 -10.30 17.09 -4.96
CA TRP A 13 -11.74 17.34 -4.85
C TRP A 13 -12.40 16.70 -3.64
N ARG A 14 -11.84 15.59 -3.13
CA ARG A 14 -12.42 14.78 -2.05
C ARG A 14 -11.53 14.69 -0.81
N GLY A 15 -10.31 15.23 -0.89
CA GLY A 15 -9.33 15.13 0.19
C GLY A 15 -9.70 15.88 1.47
N ASP A 16 -10.62 16.85 1.40
CA ASP A 16 -11.19 17.60 2.52
C ASP A 16 -12.35 16.86 3.23
N ILE A 17 -12.84 15.75 2.66
CA ILE A 17 -13.98 15.01 3.18
C ILE A 17 -13.50 13.78 3.96
N PRO A 18 -13.61 13.77 5.31
CA PRO A 18 -13.15 12.66 6.12
C PRO A 18 -14.01 11.41 5.94
N PHE A 19 -13.46 10.23 6.28
CA PHE A 19 -14.18 8.95 6.19
C PHE A 19 -15.43 8.86 7.07
N SER A 20 -15.59 9.75 8.04
CA SER A 20 -16.82 9.85 8.85
C SER A 20 -17.99 10.46 8.09
N VAL A 21 -17.74 11.25 7.05
CA VAL A 21 -18.75 11.91 6.20
C VAL A 21 -18.98 11.11 4.92
N ASP A 22 -17.90 10.71 4.25
CA ASP A 22 -17.94 9.87 3.06
C ASP A 22 -17.08 8.63 3.29
N PRO A 23 -17.70 7.44 3.47
CA PRO A 23 -16.98 6.21 3.81
C PRO A 23 -15.90 5.86 2.78
N PHE A 24 -14.93 5.05 3.24
CA PHE A 24 -13.87 4.49 2.41
C PHE A 24 -14.44 3.83 1.15
N ASN A 25 -13.92 4.17 -0.01
CA ASN A 25 -14.36 3.73 -1.33
C ASN A 25 -13.21 3.14 -2.19
N GLU A 26 -13.52 2.75 -3.43
CA GLU A 26 -12.59 2.09 -4.34
C GLU A 26 -11.44 3.01 -4.79
N VAL A 27 -11.66 4.33 -4.82
CA VAL A 27 -10.58 5.28 -5.19
C VAL A 27 -9.61 5.45 -4.02
N ASP A 28 -10.08 5.42 -2.77
CA ASP A 28 -9.22 5.38 -1.60
C ASP A 28 -8.35 4.11 -1.58
N ASN A 29 -8.97 2.97 -1.95
CA ASN A 29 -8.25 1.71 -2.16
C ASN A 29 -7.10 1.92 -3.17
N LEU A 30 -7.40 2.48 -4.34
CA LEU A 30 -6.40 2.76 -5.37
C LEU A 30 -5.28 3.69 -4.86
N VAL A 31 -5.62 4.74 -4.10
CA VAL A 31 -4.62 5.63 -3.49
C VAL A 31 -3.65 4.84 -2.61
N LEU A 32 -4.16 3.98 -1.73
CA LEU A 32 -3.31 3.19 -0.81
C LEU A 32 -2.51 2.11 -1.55
N CYS A 33 -3.08 1.51 -2.59
CA CYS A 33 -2.34 0.58 -3.45
C CYS A 33 -1.20 1.30 -4.19
N ILE A 34 -1.41 2.51 -4.73
CA ILE A 34 -0.36 3.32 -5.35
C ILE A 34 0.77 3.60 -4.35
N ILE A 35 0.44 3.97 -3.12
CA ILE A 35 1.43 4.23 -2.06
C ILE A 35 2.26 2.98 -1.75
N SER A 36 1.69 1.78 -1.84
CA SER A 36 2.41 0.53 -1.55
C SER A 36 3.55 0.23 -2.54
N TYR A 37 3.60 0.90 -3.70
CA TYR A 37 4.68 0.76 -4.68
C TYR A 37 5.94 1.57 -4.33
N ILE A 38 5.88 2.46 -3.34
CA ILE A 38 7.05 3.20 -2.86
C ILE A 38 8.02 2.23 -2.18
N ASN A 39 9.32 2.42 -2.38
CA ASN A 39 10.35 1.63 -1.75
C ASN A 39 10.56 2.09 -0.29
N PHE A 40 9.98 1.35 0.65
CA PHE A 40 10.10 1.66 2.08
C PHE A 40 11.25 0.93 2.78
N ARG A 41 12.16 0.26 2.07
CA ARG A 41 13.25 -0.53 2.68
C ARG A 41 14.17 0.25 3.61
N ARG A 42 14.35 1.55 3.37
CA ARG A 42 15.18 2.42 4.21
C ARG A 42 14.49 2.95 5.47
N PHE A 43 13.24 2.56 5.73
CA PHE A 43 12.44 2.97 6.88
C PHE A 43 12.25 1.80 7.86
N PRO A 44 13.23 1.49 8.73
CA PRO A 44 13.16 0.35 9.64
C PRO A 44 12.00 0.45 10.64
N GLU A 45 11.52 1.66 10.92
CA GLU A 45 10.36 1.90 11.76
C GLU A 45 9.07 1.29 11.22
N LEU A 46 8.98 1.04 9.90
CA LEU A 46 7.82 0.39 9.28
C LEU A 46 7.83 -1.14 9.42
N LEU A 47 8.95 -1.75 9.82
CA LEU A 47 9.06 -3.20 9.99
C LEU A 47 8.35 -3.71 11.24
N THR A 48 7.98 -2.82 12.17
CA THR A 48 7.27 -3.21 13.40
C THR A 48 6.00 -4.00 13.11
N ARG A 49 5.73 -5.02 13.92
CA ARG A 49 4.48 -5.79 13.92
C ARG A 49 3.50 -5.30 15.00
N ASN A 50 3.85 -4.24 15.71
CA ASN A 50 3.01 -3.67 16.75
C ASN A 50 2.19 -2.49 16.19
N PRO A 51 0.85 -2.60 16.07
CA PRO A 51 0.01 -1.52 15.55
C PRO A 51 0.10 -0.22 16.38
N ARG A 52 0.51 -0.31 17.66
CA ARG A 52 0.68 0.88 18.53
C ARG A 52 1.90 1.72 18.15
N GLU A 53 2.89 1.09 17.52
CA GLU A 53 4.13 1.72 17.05
C GLU A 53 4.03 2.17 15.59
N ALA A 54 2.84 2.03 14.96
CA ALA A 54 2.61 2.47 13.59
C ALA A 54 2.99 3.96 13.43
N VAL A 55 3.69 4.26 12.33
CA VAL A 55 4.24 5.58 12.02
C VAL A 55 3.28 6.37 11.14
N SER A 56 3.17 7.67 11.34
CA SER A 56 2.34 8.55 10.52
C SER A 56 2.75 8.49 9.05
N LEU A 57 1.76 8.34 8.14
CA LEU A 57 1.99 8.46 6.71
C LEU A 57 2.63 9.81 6.35
N ARG A 58 2.21 10.88 7.02
CA ARG A 58 2.76 12.24 6.82
C ARG A 58 4.25 12.28 7.16
N ASP A 59 4.68 11.68 8.27
CA ASP A 59 6.08 11.69 8.69
C ASP A 59 6.97 10.89 7.73
N ILE A 60 6.46 9.79 7.21
CA ILE A 60 7.15 9.02 6.17
C ILE A 60 7.26 9.85 4.89
N CYS A 61 6.14 10.44 4.41
CA CYS A 61 6.11 11.23 3.18
C CYS A 61 7.06 12.45 3.21
N GLN A 62 7.31 13.05 4.39
CA GLN A 62 8.29 14.13 4.53
C GLN A 62 9.74 13.69 4.33
N LYS A 63 10.03 12.41 4.55
CA LYS A 63 11.37 11.83 4.42
C LYS A 63 11.59 11.18 3.04
N LEU A 64 10.57 11.05 2.21
CA LEU A 64 10.69 10.44 0.88
C LEU A 64 11.54 11.30 -0.06
N THR A 65 12.37 10.63 -0.84
CA THR A 65 13.22 11.20 -1.89
C THR A 65 12.98 10.48 -3.22
N GLN A 66 13.48 11.00 -4.31
CA GLN A 66 13.36 10.35 -5.63
C GLN A 66 13.99 8.94 -5.68
N GLU A 67 14.94 8.64 -4.79
CA GLU A 67 15.54 7.31 -4.68
C GLU A 67 14.56 6.25 -4.16
N ASP A 68 13.48 6.67 -3.50
CA ASP A 68 12.42 5.79 -3.01
C ASP A 68 11.37 5.49 -4.09
N GLU A 69 11.42 6.17 -5.23
CA GLU A 69 10.55 5.90 -6.36
C GLU A 69 10.94 4.59 -7.03
N GLN A 70 10.02 3.63 -7.07
CA GLN A 70 10.22 2.44 -7.90
C GLN A 70 9.74 2.72 -9.32
N LEU A 71 10.64 2.56 -10.29
CA LEU A 71 10.28 2.60 -11.70
C LEU A 71 9.46 1.34 -12.04
N GLY A 72 8.14 1.46 -11.95
CA GLY A 72 7.21 0.41 -12.35
C GLY A 72 6.88 0.46 -13.85
N LEU A 73 5.98 -0.42 -14.29
CA LEU A 73 5.42 -0.47 -15.65
C LEU A 73 4.74 0.83 -16.09
N SER A 74 4.26 1.61 -15.15
CA SER A 74 3.63 2.90 -15.41
C SER A 74 4.66 4.03 -15.20
N GLN A 75 4.67 5.01 -16.08
CA GLN A 75 5.39 6.27 -15.88
C GLN A 75 4.77 7.13 -14.74
N LEU A 76 4.02 6.51 -13.84
CA LEU A 76 3.37 7.17 -12.71
C LEU A 76 4.40 7.35 -11.60
N SER A 77 4.52 8.57 -11.12
CA SER A 77 5.27 8.87 -9.92
C SER A 77 4.38 8.65 -8.70
N TYR A 78 4.77 7.72 -7.83
CA TYR A 78 3.97 7.31 -6.65
C TYR A 78 4.14 8.30 -5.48
N ILE A 79 5.33 8.88 -5.35
CA ILE A 79 5.68 9.80 -4.26
C ILE A 79 4.77 11.04 -4.23
N PRO A 80 4.52 11.75 -5.35
CA PRO A 80 3.62 12.90 -5.33
C PRO A 80 2.19 12.55 -4.87
N VAL A 81 1.68 11.38 -5.24
CA VAL A 81 0.37 10.91 -4.79
C VAL A 81 0.36 10.69 -3.28
N ALA A 82 1.41 10.03 -2.74
CA ALA A 82 1.55 9.79 -1.31
C ALA A 82 1.64 11.11 -0.53
N GLN A 83 2.47 12.05 -1.01
CA GLN A 83 2.65 13.36 -0.38
C GLN A 83 1.36 14.18 -0.40
N GLN A 84 0.62 14.17 -1.52
CA GLN A 84 -0.68 14.84 -1.62
C GLN A 84 -1.70 14.19 -0.67
N ALA A 85 -1.84 12.86 -0.67
CA ALA A 85 -2.74 12.14 0.22
C ALA A 85 -2.46 12.45 1.69
N ALA A 86 -1.19 12.43 2.10
CA ALA A 86 -0.76 12.71 3.48
C ALA A 86 -1.09 14.14 3.96
N GLN A 87 -1.36 15.07 3.04
CA GLN A 87 -1.74 16.45 3.36
C GLN A 87 -3.26 16.64 3.45
N THR A 88 -4.04 15.69 2.94
CA THR A 88 -5.51 15.79 2.95
C THR A 88 -6.09 15.46 4.32
N GLU A 89 -7.25 16.05 4.65
CA GLU A 89 -8.01 15.71 5.86
C GLU A 89 -8.44 14.23 5.86
N ARG A 90 -8.78 13.71 4.67
CA ARG A 90 -9.23 12.34 4.46
C ARG A 90 -8.22 11.29 4.94
N PHE A 91 -6.92 11.52 4.71
CA PHE A 91 -5.84 10.60 5.08
C PHE A 91 -4.95 11.11 6.24
N ALA A 92 -5.26 12.27 6.84
CA ALA A 92 -4.40 12.93 7.83
C ALA A 92 -4.03 12.06 9.03
N GLY A 93 -4.92 11.19 9.49
CA GLY A 93 -4.68 10.28 10.62
C GLY A 93 -4.14 8.91 10.22
N THR A 94 -3.83 8.68 8.95
CA THR A 94 -3.32 7.39 8.48
C THR A 94 -1.94 7.10 9.03
N ARG A 95 -1.75 5.88 9.56
CA ARG A 95 -0.47 5.39 10.05
C ARG A 95 -0.11 4.09 9.34
N MET A 96 1.19 3.79 9.25
CA MET A 96 1.75 2.66 8.52
C MET A 96 2.56 1.76 9.46
N PHE A 97 2.51 0.45 9.21
CA PHE A 97 3.32 -0.55 9.92
C PHE A 97 3.39 -1.85 9.12
N ALA A 98 4.13 -2.81 9.64
CA ALA A 98 4.23 -4.16 9.10
C ALA A 98 4.68 -4.21 7.63
N PHE A 99 5.50 -3.23 7.18
CA PHE A 99 6.10 -3.33 5.86
C PHE A 99 6.92 -4.61 5.73
N GLU A 100 6.73 -5.29 4.62
CA GLU A 100 7.47 -6.47 4.23
C GLU A 100 7.77 -6.41 2.74
N ASP A 101 9.00 -6.70 2.37
CA ASP A 101 9.43 -6.80 0.97
C ASP A 101 10.41 -7.98 0.86
N ARG A 102 9.93 -9.06 0.25
CA ARG A 102 10.68 -10.28 -0.05
C ARG A 102 10.74 -10.44 -1.56
N SER A 103 11.62 -9.68 -2.18
CA SER A 103 11.93 -9.83 -3.59
C SER A 103 13.25 -10.57 -3.70
N ASP A 104 13.21 -11.86 -3.89
CA ASP A 104 14.34 -12.75 -4.14
C ASP A 104 14.24 -13.38 -5.54
N GLN A 105 15.06 -14.39 -5.83
CA GLN A 105 15.10 -15.06 -7.14
C GLN A 105 13.88 -15.94 -7.43
N GLU A 106 13.05 -16.22 -6.43
CA GLU A 106 11.94 -17.17 -6.52
C GLU A 106 10.59 -16.53 -6.19
N THR A 107 10.57 -15.42 -5.44
CA THR A 107 9.34 -14.81 -4.91
C THR A 107 9.38 -13.30 -5.03
N GLN A 108 8.33 -12.71 -5.57
CA GLN A 108 8.06 -11.28 -5.50
C GLN A 108 6.87 -11.01 -4.58
N PHE A 109 7.17 -10.72 -3.32
CA PHE A 109 6.15 -10.38 -2.34
C PHE A 109 6.50 -9.05 -1.67
N ALA A 110 5.59 -8.09 -1.72
CA ALA A 110 5.68 -6.92 -0.87
C ALA A 110 4.30 -6.51 -0.36
N ALA A 111 4.25 -6.08 0.89
CA ALA A 111 3.03 -5.61 1.53
C ALA A 111 3.32 -4.51 2.54
N VAL A 112 2.35 -3.64 2.75
CA VAL A 112 2.34 -2.66 3.84
C VAL A 112 0.93 -2.54 4.41
N THR A 113 0.82 -2.30 5.70
CA THR A 113 -0.47 -2.16 6.38
C THR A 113 -0.68 -0.73 6.83
N PHE A 114 -1.88 -0.21 6.56
CA PHE A 114 -2.34 1.12 6.96
C PHE A 114 -3.40 1.03 8.04
N LEU A 115 -3.25 1.82 9.12
CA LEU A 115 -4.31 2.11 10.08
C LEU A 115 -5.00 3.39 9.63
N LEU A 116 -6.29 3.30 9.34
CA LEU A 116 -7.06 4.40 8.77
C LEU A 116 -7.78 5.22 9.86
N PRO A 117 -8.11 6.50 9.58
CA PRO A 117 -8.84 7.36 10.52
C PRO A 117 -10.21 6.82 10.94
N ASP A 118 -10.87 5.99 10.12
CA ASP A 118 -12.14 5.33 10.44
C ASP A 118 -11.97 4.09 11.35
N LYS A 119 -10.78 3.92 11.94
CA LYS A 119 -10.40 2.76 12.77
C LYS A 119 -10.42 1.42 12.03
N SER A 120 -10.40 1.43 10.72
CA SER A 120 -10.18 0.23 9.92
C SER A 120 -8.70 0.04 9.59
N VAL A 121 -8.38 -1.15 9.10
CA VAL A 121 -7.06 -1.53 8.65
C VAL A 121 -7.13 -1.84 7.17
N PHE A 122 -6.16 -1.36 6.40
CA PHE A 122 -6.01 -1.68 5.00
C PHE A 122 -4.67 -2.37 4.76
N VAL A 123 -4.70 -3.57 4.22
CA VAL A 123 -3.52 -4.32 3.76
C VAL A 123 -3.36 -4.07 2.27
N ALA A 124 -2.26 -3.43 1.90
CA ALA A 124 -1.90 -3.22 0.51
C ALA A 124 -0.81 -4.20 0.08
N PHE A 125 -1.08 -4.97 -0.95
CA PHE A 125 -0.09 -5.80 -1.62
C PHE A 125 0.44 -5.06 -2.84
N ARG A 126 1.76 -5.12 -3.04
CA ARG A 126 2.36 -4.65 -4.28
C ARG A 126 2.27 -5.78 -5.31
N GLY A 127 1.73 -5.46 -6.48
CA GLY A 127 1.66 -6.39 -7.60
C GLY A 127 3.03 -6.69 -8.20
N THR A 128 3.07 -7.65 -9.10
CA THR A 128 4.25 -8.09 -9.85
C THR A 128 4.88 -6.92 -10.62
N ASP A 129 6.20 -6.82 -10.60
CA ASP A 129 6.94 -5.92 -11.47
C ASP A 129 7.26 -6.58 -12.82
N THR A 130 7.93 -5.85 -13.73
CA THR A 130 8.36 -6.35 -15.05
C THR A 130 9.58 -7.25 -15.02
N SER A 131 10.02 -7.70 -13.86
CA SER A 131 11.22 -8.53 -13.75
C SER A 131 10.96 -9.94 -14.29
N LEU A 132 12.06 -10.64 -14.65
CA LEU A 132 12.00 -12.06 -15.04
C LEU A 132 11.42 -12.94 -13.94
N VAL A 133 11.58 -12.54 -12.66
CA VAL A 133 11.03 -13.27 -11.51
C VAL A 133 9.51 -13.17 -11.48
N GLY A 134 8.94 -11.98 -11.70
CA GLY A 134 7.50 -11.81 -11.80
C GLY A 134 6.90 -12.63 -12.94
N TRP A 135 7.52 -12.63 -14.12
CA TRP A 135 7.07 -13.45 -15.24
C TRP A 135 7.14 -14.95 -14.93
N LYS A 136 8.16 -15.41 -14.19
CA LYS A 136 8.26 -16.79 -13.74
C LYS A 136 7.15 -17.16 -12.74
N GLU A 137 6.81 -16.27 -11.81
CA GLU A 137 5.69 -16.47 -10.89
C GLU A 137 4.35 -16.53 -11.62
N ASP A 138 4.10 -15.63 -12.57
CA ASP A 138 2.90 -15.62 -13.40
C ASP A 138 2.77 -16.92 -14.22
N PHE A 139 3.89 -17.44 -14.74
CA PHE A 139 3.92 -18.73 -15.44
C PHE A 139 3.66 -19.90 -14.47
N ASN A 140 4.22 -19.87 -13.26
CA ASN A 140 4.01 -20.89 -12.24
C ASN A 140 2.56 -20.96 -11.77
N MET A 141 1.81 -19.84 -11.75
CA MET A 141 0.38 -19.84 -11.46
C MET A 141 -0.45 -20.71 -12.41
N SER A 142 0.07 -21.01 -13.60
CA SER A 142 -0.60 -21.88 -14.56
C SER A 142 -0.49 -23.38 -14.21
N TYR A 143 0.43 -23.76 -13.32
CA TYR A 143 0.76 -25.17 -13.02
C TYR A 143 0.73 -25.53 -11.53
N LEU A 144 0.84 -24.53 -10.64
CA LEU A 144 0.86 -24.76 -9.20
C LEU A 144 -0.49 -24.40 -8.59
N GLU A 145 -0.90 -25.18 -7.59
CA GLU A 145 -2.12 -24.92 -6.82
C GLU A 145 -2.04 -23.59 -6.04
N ALA A 146 -0.83 -23.20 -5.60
CA ALA A 146 -0.52 -21.91 -5.03
C ALA A 146 0.96 -21.57 -5.25
N VAL A 147 1.27 -20.31 -5.60
CA VAL A 147 2.65 -19.82 -5.67
C VAL A 147 3.10 -19.24 -4.32
N PRO A 148 4.42 -19.23 -4.03
CA PRO A 148 4.95 -18.76 -2.75
C PRO A 148 4.44 -17.39 -2.31
N ALA A 149 4.30 -16.43 -3.24
CA ALA A 149 3.77 -15.10 -2.93
C ALA A 149 2.32 -15.14 -2.45
N GLN A 150 1.46 -16.00 -3.01
CA GLN A 150 0.07 -16.16 -2.58
C GLN A 150 -0.01 -16.76 -1.17
N VAL A 151 0.81 -17.79 -0.88
CA VAL A 151 0.89 -18.39 0.46
C VAL A 151 1.31 -17.32 1.47
N ARG A 152 2.36 -16.55 1.14
CA ARG A 152 2.84 -15.48 2.02
C ARG A 152 1.80 -14.37 2.21
N ALA A 153 1.04 -14.00 1.18
CA ALA A 153 -0.04 -13.03 1.29
C ALA A 153 -1.15 -13.50 2.25
N ALA A 154 -1.51 -14.79 2.19
CA ALA A 154 -2.48 -15.38 3.11
C ALA A 154 -1.96 -15.38 4.56
N GLU A 155 -0.70 -15.78 4.79
CA GLU A 155 -0.06 -15.75 6.11
C GLU A 155 0.02 -14.32 6.67
N TYR A 156 0.48 -13.37 5.86
CA TYR A 156 0.56 -11.96 6.23
C TYR A 156 -0.82 -11.42 6.63
N THR A 157 -1.84 -11.69 5.82
CA THR A 157 -3.23 -11.27 6.12
C THR A 157 -3.70 -11.87 7.45
N ALA A 158 -3.49 -13.17 7.67
CA ALA A 158 -3.88 -13.84 8.91
C ALA A 158 -3.14 -13.26 10.14
N GLU A 159 -1.86 -12.89 9.98
CA GLU A 159 -1.08 -12.20 11.00
C GLU A 159 -1.70 -10.84 11.35
N ILE A 160 -1.97 -9.99 10.34
CA ILE A 160 -2.58 -8.66 10.56
C ILE A 160 -3.96 -8.78 11.20
N MET A 161 -4.79 -9.73 10.78
CA MET A 161 -6.11 -9.98 11.39
C MET A 161 -6.00 -10.34 12.87
N ARG A 162 -4.97 -11.10 13.28
CA ARG A 162 -4.72 -11.40 14.70
C ARG A 162 -4.27 -10.17 15.49
N LEU A 163 -3.38 -9.37 14.92
CA LEU A 163 -2.86 -8.15 15.55
C LEU A 163 -3.93 -7.06 15.69
N CYS A 164 -4.83 -7.00 14.71
CA CYS A 164 -5.87 -5.98 14.59
C CYS A 164 -7.29 -6.56 14.76
N ARG A 165 -7.46 -7.58 15.60
CA ARG A 165 -8.69 -8.39 15.74
C ARG A 165 -9.99 -7.60 16.00
N PHE A 166 -9.90 -6.34 16.44
CA PHE A 166 -11.05 -5.48 16.71
C PHE A 166 -11.30 -4.44 15.59
N HIS A 167 -10.56 -4.53 14.50
CA HIS A 167 -10.65 -3.61 13.37
C HIS A 167 -11.29 -4.32 12.16
N LYS A 168 -12.03 -3.54 11.36
CA LYS A 168 -12.41 -3.99 10.03
C LYS A 168 -11.17 -4.05 9.16
N VAL A 169 -10.85 -5.20 8.59
CA VAL A 169 -9.72 -5.38 7.66
C VAL A 169 -10.22 -5.30 6.23
N ARG A 170 -9.55 -4.50 5.43
CA ARG A 170 -9.70 -4.38 3.97
C ARG A 170 -8.40 -4.81 3.31
N ILE A 171 -8.48 -5.30 2.11
CA ILE A 171 -7.35 -5.80 1.33
C ILE A 171 -7.42 -5.19 -0.07
N GLY A 172 -6.27 -4.79 -0.61
CA GLY A 172 -6.10 -4.32 -1.98
C GLY A 172 -4.71 -4.61 -2.53
N GLY A 173 -4.56 -4.51 -3.86
CA GLY A 173 -3.31 -4.72 -4.59
C GLY A 173 -3.53 -4.71 -6.08
#